data_75c124181ca673e41c5728ba9a367ca7
#
_entry.id   75c124181ca673e41c5728ba9a367ca7
#
_cell.length_a   1.000
_cell.length_b   1.000
_cell.length_c   1.000
_cell.angle_alpha   90.00
_cell.angle_beta   90.00
_cell.angle_gamma   90.00
#
_symmetry.space_group_name_H-M   'P 1'
#
loop_
_entity.id
_entity.type
_entity.pdbx_description
1 polymer ?
#
loop_
_entity_poly.entity_id
_entity_poly.type
_entity_poly.pdbx_seq_one_letter_code
_entity_poly.pdbx_strand_id
1 'polypeptide(L)'
;MKIICKIYRSERQQGAYLFTCLDQGLDAVPVSLKTKLQPLVEAMTLVLQPGRSLANADIDKVLSSLDETGFYLQMPPAHSESNSKQ
;
A
#
# COMPACT_ATOMS: atom_id res chain seq x y z
N MET A 1 10.66 -13.30 -8.55
CA MET A 1 9.85 -13.23 -7.34
C MET A 1 8.42 -12.80 -7.68
N LYS A 2 7.45 -13.48 -7.12
CA LYS A 2 6.04 -13.21 -7.40
C LYS A 2 5.29 -13.25 -6.07
N ILE A 3 4.56 -12.17 -5.77
CA ILE A 3 3.81 -12.06 -4.52
C ILE A 3 2.37 -11.72 -4.84
N ILE A 4 1.43 -12.50 -4.27
CA ILE A 4 0.02 -12.16 -4.36
C ILE A 4 -0.26 -11.17 -3.24
N CYS A 5 -0.77 -10.01 -3.61
CA CYS A 5 -0.90 -8.88 -2.73
C CYS A 5 -2.36 -8.47 -2.61
N LYS A 6 -2.82 -8.24 -1.39
CA LYS A 6 -4.15 -7.70 -1.16
C LYS A 6 -4.00 -6.23 -0.79
N ILE A 7 -4.72 -5.36 -1.47
CA ILE A 7 -4.61 -3.92 -1.29
C ILE A 7 -5.85 -3.39 -0.60
N TYR A 8 -5.64 -2.62 0.45
CA TYR A 8 -6.72 -1.98 1.19
C TYR A 8 -6.67 -0.47 0.98
N ARG A 9 -7.84 0.14 0.94
CA ARG A 9 -7.98 1.58 0.82
C ARG A 9 -8.38 2.15 2.17
N SER A 10 -7.73 3.25 2.58
CA SER A 10 -8.12 3.94 3.80
C SER A 10 -9.28 4.88 3.51
N GLU A 11 -10.32 4.82 4.32
CA GLU A 11 -11.41 5.77 4.18
C GLU A 11 -11.17 7.03 4.98
N ARG A 12 -10.29 6.96 5.96
CA ARG A 12 -9.93 8.15 6.74
C ARG A 12 -8.94 9.02 6.00
N GLN A 13 -7.94 8.39 5.37
CA GLN A 13 -6.88 9.09 4.66
C GLN A 13 -7.07 8.86 3.17
N GLN A 14 -7.81 9.74 2.52
CA GLN A 14 -8.14 9.59 1.11
C GLN A 14 -6.87 9.53 0.27
N GLY A 15 -6.79 8.54 -0.61
CA GLY A 15 -5.65 8.34 -1.47
C GLY A 15 -4.58 7.44 -0.91
N ALA A 16 -4.72 7.01 0.34
CA ALA A 16 -3.76 6.09 0.95
C ALA A 16 -4.17 4.65 0.67
N TYR A 17 -3.20 3.83 0.27
CA TYR A 17 -3.42 2.42 -0.01
C TYR A 17 -2.42 1.59 0.75
N LEU A 18 -2.87 0.49 1.33
CA LEU A 18 -2.03 -0.40 2.12
C LEU A 18 -1.93 -1.74 1.40
N PHE A 19 -0.71 -2.07 1.00
CA PHE A 19 -0.42 -3.34 0.31
C PHE A 19 0.01 -4.36 1.36
N THR A 20 -0.57 -5.56 1.29
CA THR A 20 -0.22 -6.65 2.21
C THR A 20 -0.04 -7.93 1.42
N CYS A 21 0.68 -8.89 2.00
CA CYS A 21 0.74 -10.22 1.43
C CYS A 21 -0.58 -10.92 1.67
N LEU A 22 -1.05 -11.69 0.68
CA LEU A 22 -2.36 -12.33 0.76
C LEU A 22 -2.51 -13.22 1.99
N ASP A 23 -1.48 -13.99 2.32
CA ASP A 23 -1.55 -14.96 3.39
C ASP A 23 -1.53 -14.34 4.78
N GLN A 24 -0.91 -13.18 4.95
CA GLN A 24 -0.85 -12.50 6.23
C GLN A 24 -1.89 -11.40 6.38
N GLY A 25 -2.21 -10.76 5.26
CA GLY A 25 -3.18 -9.68 5.28
C GLY A 25 -2.79 -8.58 6.26
N LEU A 26 -3.78 -8.08 6.98
CA LEU A 26 -3.56 -6.98 7.93
C LEU A 26 -2.82 -7.41 9.19
N ASP A 27 -2.62 -8.70 9.40
CA ASP A 27 -1.90 -9.17 10.58
C ASP A 27 -0.45 -8.69 10.60
N ALA A 28 0.14 -8.45 9.44
CA ALA A 28 1.51 -7.98 9.37
C ALA A 28 1.64 -6.49 9.65
N VAL A 29 0.53 -5.77 9.71
CA VAL A 29 0.55 -4.31 9.83
C VAL A 29 0.51 -3.92 11.30
N PRO A 30 1.38 -3.01 11.76
CA PRO A 30 1.35 -2.57 13.16
C PRO A 30 0.00 -1.96 13.52
N VAL A 31 -0.44 -2.21 14.75
CA VAL A 31 -1.73 -1.72 15.22
C VAL A 31 -1.81 -0.20 15.13
N SER A 32 -0.72 0.48 15.48
CA SER A 32 -0.71 1.94 15.43
C SER A 32 -0.97 2.48 14.02
N LEU A 33 -0.43 1.80 13.02
CA LEU A 33 -0.66 2.22 11.64
C LEU A 33 -2.08 1.92 11.20
N LYS A 34 -2.59 0.73 11.56
CA LYS A 34 -3.98 0.39 11.24
C LYS A 34 -4.95 1.39 11.85
N THR A 35 -4.70 1.79 13.08
CA THR A 35 -5.57 2.73 13.78
C THR A 35 -5.64 4.08 13.05
N LYS A 36 -4.51 4.53 12.52
CA LYS A 36 -4.48 5.80 11.80
C LYS A 36 -5.21 5.75 10.47
N LEU A 37 -5.30 4.56 9.86
CA LEU A 37 -5.87 4.41 8.53
C LEU A 37 -7.29 3.90 8.53
N GLN A 38 -7.76 3.34 9.64
CA GLN A 38 -9.11 2.77 9.71
C GLN A 38 -10.18 3.81 9.45
N PRO A 39 -11.28 3.41 8.82
CA PRO A 39 -11.58 2.07 8.34
C PRO A 39 -10.81 1.73 7.07
N LEU A 40 -10.39 0.49 6.98
CA LEU A 40 -9.70 -0.03 5.81
C LEU A 40 -10.66 -0.91 5.02
N VAL A 41 -10.77 -0.65 3.73
CA VAL A 41 -11.68 -1.37 2.85
C VAL A 41 -10.86 -2.10 1.81
N GLU A 42 -11.16 -3.37 1.62
CA GLU A 42 -10.47 -4.16 0.61
C GLU A 42 -10.74 -3.58 -0.78
N ALA A 43 -9.70 -3.21 -1.49
CA ALA A 43 -9.82 -2.59 -2.80
C ALA A 43 -9.61 -3.57 -3.93
N MET A 44 -8.53 -4.36 -3.89
CA MET A 44 -8.24 -5.31 -4.95
C MET A 44 -7.17 -6.30 -4.52
N THR A 45 -7.01 -7.36 -5.32
CA THR A 45 -5.93 -8.32 -5.17
C THR A 45 -5.12 -8.30 -6.44
N LEU A 46 -3.80 -8.19 -6.30
CA LEU A 46 -2.90 -8.14 -7.44
C LEU A 46 -1.77 -9.14 -7.28
N VAL A 47 -1.25 -9.61 -8.42
CA VAL A 47 -0.02 -10.40 -8.44
C VAL A 47 1.11 -9.45 -8.80
N LEU A 48 2.07 -9.31 -7.89
CA LEU A 48 3.23 -8.43 -8.09
C LEU A 48 4.46 -9.25 -8.45
N GLN A 49 5.20 -8.77 -9.42
CA GLN A 49 6.46 -9.40 -9.84
C GLN A 49 7.35 -8.34 -10.45
N PRO A 50 8.67 -8.58 -10.49
CA PRO A 50 9.59 -7.60 -11.09
C PRO A 50 9.19 -7.28 -12.52
N GLY A 51 9.30 -6.00 -12.88
CA GLY A 51 8.95 -5.57 -14.23
C GLY A 51 7.54 -5.09 -14.38
N ARG A 52 6.67 -5.37 -13.40
CA ARG A 52 5.30 -4.85 -13.47
C ARG A 52 5.30 -3.38 -13.06
N SER A 53 4.55 -2.58 -13.82
CA SER A 53 4.42 -1.15 -13.51
C SER A 53 3.27 -0.91 -12.55
N LEU A 54 3.48 -0.02 -11.60
CA LEU A 54 2.44 0.47 -10.71
C LEU A 54 2.30 1.97 -10.92
N ALA A 55 1.08 2.47 -10.79
CA ALA A 55 0.80 3.85 -11.15
C ALA A 55 1.57 4.87 -10.31
N ASN A 56 1.62 4.67 -9.00
CA ASN A 56 2.21 5.65 -8.08
C ASN A 56 3.21 5.04 -7.12
N ALA A 57 3.75 3.89 -7.46
CA ALA A 57 4.69 3.21 -6.56
C ALA A 57 5.76 2.51 -7.38
N ASP A 58 6.94 2.41 -6.76
CA ASP A 58 8.06 1.69 -7.34
C ASP A 58 7.89 0.21 -7.00
N ILE A 59 7.75 -0.63 -8.03
CA ILE A 59 7.49 -2.06 -7.82
C ILE A 59 8.59 -2.71 -6.99
N ASP A 60 9.84 -2.30 -7.17
CA ASP A 60 10.95 -2.89 -6.42
C ASP A 60 10.85 -2.54 -4.93
N LYS A 61 10.44 -1.32 -4.62
CA LYS A 61 10.26 -0.92 -3.23
C LYS A 61 9.09 -1.65 -2.59
N VAL A 62 8.00 -1.82 -3.32
CA VAL A 62 6.84 -2.54 -2.81
C VAL A 62 7.21 -4.00 -2.53
N LEU A 63 7.89 -4.65 -3.46
CA LEU A 63 8.30 -6.04 -3.27
C LEU A 63 9.25 -6.20 -2.09
N SER A 64 10.22 -5.29 -1.95
CA SER A 64 11.15 -5.33 -0.83
C SER A 64 10.42 -5.14 0.50
N SER A 65 9.50 -4.20 0.57
CA SER A 65 8.76 -3.96 1.79
C SER A 65 7.89 -5.14 2.18
N LEU A 66 7.22 -5.75 1.20
CA LEU A 66 6.41 -6.93 1.46
C LEU A 66 7.25 -8.09 1.94
N ASP A 67 8.46 -8.23 1.40
CA ASP A 67 9.36 -9.29 1.80
C ASP A 67 9.92 -9.06 3.20
N GLU A 68 10.25 -7.82 3.54
CA GLU A 68 10.89 -7.49 4.81
C GLU A 68 9.92 -7.31 5.95
N THR A 69 8.81 -6.63 5.72
CA THR A 69 7.87 -6.30 6.79
C THR A 69 6.48 -6.87 6.60
N GLY A 70 6.14 -7.28 5.39
CA GLY A 70 4.83 -7.84 5.10
C GLY A 70 3.79 -6.82 4.68
N PHE A 71 4.16 -5.54 4.59
CA PHE A 71 3.24 -4.51 4.13
C PHE A 71 3.99 -3.34 3.49
N TYR A 72 3.25 -2.54 2.74
CA TYR A 72 3.77 -1.32 2.14
C TYR A 72 2.65 -0.29 2.11
N LEU A 73 2.92 0.91 2.63
CA LEU A 73 1.95 1.99 2.64
C LEU A 73 2.24 2.98 1.52
N GLN A 74 1.27 3.16 0.63
CA GLN A 74 1.35 4.15 -0.44
C GLN A 74 0.50 5.35 -0.05
N MET A 75 1.15 6.49 0.16
CA MET A 75 0.45 7.72 0.48
C MET A 75 0.09 8.48 -0.78
N PRO A 76 -0.92 9.36 -0.72
CA PRO A 76 -1.24 10.17 -1.89
C PRO A 76 -0.09 11.10 -2.24
N PRO A 77 0.01 11.53 -3.51
CA PRO A 77 1.08 12.41 -3.93
C PRO A 77 1.10 13.70 -3.12
N ALA A 78 2.27 14.07 -2.64
CA ALA A 78 2.40 15.23 -1.77
C ALA A 78 2.09 16.54 -2.48
N HIS A 79 2.42 16.59 -3.75
CA HIS A 79 2.21 17.80 -4.50
C HIS A 79 0.77 18.10 -4.75
N SER A 80 -0.02 17.22 -4.48
CA SER A 80 -1.43 17.48 -4.70
C SER A 80 -1.87 18.59 -3.78
N GLU A 81 -0.91 19.06 -3.10
CA GLU A 81 -1.16 20.25 -2.37
C GLU A 81 -0.61 21.44 -2.94
N SER A 82 -0.06 20.93 -3.50
CA SER A 82 0.39 21.54 -3.78
C SER A 82 0.57 22.20 -4.33
N ASN A 83 0.62 22.30 -4.50
CA ASN A 83 0.91 22.76 -4.96
C ASN A 83 0.83 23.50 -5.23
N SER A 84 0.70 23.63 -5.10
CA SER A 84 0.74 24.17 -5.23
C SER A 84 0.80 25.00 -5.41
N LYS A 85 0.80 25.28 -5.26
CA LYS A 85 1.01 25.89 -5.39
C LYS A 85 1.15 26.45 -5.60
N GLN A 86 1.02 26.69 -5.56
CA GLN A 86 1.40 26.87 -5.69
C GLN A 86 1.51 27.17 -5.98
#